data_22a43e58c55c0df969f18ec509047309
#
_entry.id   22a43e58c55c0df969f18ec509047309
#
_cell.length_a   1.000
_cell.length_b   1.000
_cell.length_c   1.000
_cell.angle_alpha   90.00
_cell.angle_beta   90.00
_cell.angle_gamma   90.00
#
_symmetry.space_group_name_H-M   'P 1'
#
loop_
_entity.id
_entity.type
_entity.pdbx_description
1 polymer ?
#
loop_
_entity_poly.entity_id
_entity_poly.type
_entity_poly.pdbx_seq_one_letter_code
_entity_poly.pdbx_strand_id
1 'polypeptide(L)'
;MLIMDINDTKYLGEILFFKGLEYQSGFEVGYELFHPSYGGKGYMTEALLLFCGYLFACYPINRIQVNAMRENISSCKVAEKCGFKYEGTMRKATYHDGKYHDLNLFSLLREECPPLSNLLG
;
A
#
# COMPACT_ATOMS: atom_id res chain seq x y z
N MET A 1 9.43 -5.86 1.29
CA MET A 1 8.88 -7.13 1.84
C MET A 1 8.34 -7.98 0.72
N LEU A 2 8.74 -9.23 0.69
CA LEU A 2 8.19 -10.20 -0.25
C LEU A 2 6.98 -10.91 0.38
N ILE A 3 5.96 -11.13 -0.43
CA ILE A 3 4.73 -11.84 -0.02
C ILE A 3 4.82 -13.25 -0.55
N MET A 4 4.68 -14.23 0.32
CA MET A 4 4.78 -15.64 -0.04
C MET A 4 3.53 -16.40 0.40
N ASP A 5 3.06 -17.27 -0.48
CA ASP A 5 2.03 -18.24 -0.11
C ASP A 5 2.68 -19.36 0.70
N ILE A 6 2.32 -19.48 1.96
CA ILE A 6 2.93 -20.48 2.86
C ILE A 6 2.61 -21.92 2.46
N ASN A 7 1.55 -22.14 1.72
CA ASN A 7 1.17 -23.49 1.29
C ASN A 7 1.96 -23.94 0.06
N ASP A 8 2.21 -23.02 -0.88
CA ASP A 8 2.89 -23.30 -2.14
C ASP A 8 4.35 -22.88 -2.15
N THR A 9 4.79 -22.16 -1.14
CA THR A 9 6.15 -21.62 -1.01
C THR A 9 6.60 -20.75 -2.19
N LYS A 10 5.66 -20.13 -2.90
CA LYS A 10 6.00 -19.22 -4.00
C LYS A 10 5.73 -17.77 -3.63
N TYR A 11 6.51 -16.88 -4.23
CA TYR A 11 6.35 -15.46 -4.00
C TYR A 11 5.21 -14.91 -4.85
N LEU A 12 4.29 -14.19 -4.20
CA LEU A 12 3.09 -13.65 -4.84
C LEU A 12 3.25 -12.19 -5.26
N GLY A 13 4.10 -11.44 -4.57
CA GLY A 13 4.27 -10.02 -4.82
C GLY A 13 5.24 -9.38 -3.87
N GLU A 14 5.25 -8.06 -3.85
CA GLU A 14 6.11 -7.30 -2.95
C GLU A 14 5.46 -6.00 -2.49
N ILE A 15 5.93 -5.51 -1.34
CA ILE A 15 5.59 -4.20 -0.80
C ILE A 15 6.89 -3.48 -0.52
N LEU A 16 7.01 -2.26 -1.03
CA LEU A 16 8.15 -1.38 -0.80
C LEU A 16 7.69 -0.17 -0.02
N PHE A 17 8.60 0.43 0.75
CA PHE A 17 8.28 1.68 1.42
C PHE A 17 9.42 2.68 1.24
N PHE A 18 9.04 3.96 1.21
CA PHE A 18 9.95 5.06 0.97
C PHE A 18 9.71 6.14 2.02
N LYS A 19 10.79 6.79 2.42
CA LYS A 19 10.68 7.99 3.24
C LYS A 19 10.02 9.09 2.39
N GLY A 20 9.07 9.80 2.98
CA GLY A 20 8.44 10.95 2.32
C GLY A 20 9.40 12.12 2.13
N LEU A 21 8.91 13.21 1.58
CA LEU A 21 9.68 14.45 1.46
C LEU A 21 10.10 14.94 2.86
N GLU A 22 11.17 15.73 2.93
CA GLU A 22 11.75 16.15 4.21
C GLU A 22 10.76 16.77 5.19
N TYR A 23 9.75 17.48 4.66
CA TYR A 23 8.72 18.10 5.50
C TYR A 23 7.54 17.17 5.82
N GLN A 24 7.57 15.93 5.34
CA GLN A 24 6.49 14.97 5.61
C GLN A 24 6.90 14.02 6.72
N SER A 25 5.97 13.73 7.63
CA SER A 25 6.20 12.87 8.80
C SER A 25 5.67 11.45 8.58
N GLY A 26 5.97 10.85 7.45
CA GLY A 26 5.46 9.52 7.13
C GLY A 26 6.22 8.83 6.03
N PHE A 27 5.71 7.65 5.69
CA PHE A 27 6.25 6.84 4.60
C PHE A 27 5.23 6.72 3.46
N GLU A 28 5.75 6.53 2.26
CA GLU A 28 4.95 6.08 1.14
C GLU A 28 5.19 4.60 0.96
N VAL A 29 4.13 3.82 0.67
CA VAL A 29 4.25 2.41 0.33
C VAL A 29 3.76 2.18 -1.09
N GLY A 30 4.46 1.29 -1.79
CA GLY A 30 4.04 0.79 -3.09
C GLY A 30 3.95 -0.73 -3.02
N TYR A 31 3.08 -1.31 -3.83
CA TYR A 31 2.88 -2.75 -3.82
C TYR A 31 2.48 -3.25 -5.20
N GLU A 32 2.88 -4.49 -5.49
CA GLU A 32 2.47 -5.17 -6.72
C GLU A 32 2.40 -6.68 -6.52
N LEU A 33 1.51 -7.33 -7.26
CA LEU A 33 1.50 -8.77 -7.41
C LEU A 33 2.32 -9.15 -8.64
N PHE A 34 3.08 -10.25 -8.54
CA PHE A 34 3.97 -10.67 -9.62
C PHE A 34 3.22 -11.29 -10.80
N HIS A 35 1.97 -11.70 -10.61
CA HIS A 35 1.15 -12.25 -11.67
C HIS A 35 -0.32 -11.86 -11.48
N PRO A 36 -1.03 -11.51 -12.57
CA PRO A 36 -2.45 -11.11 -12.46
C PRO A 36 -3.34 -12.19 -11.83
N SER A 37 -3.00 -13.47 -11.98
CA SER A 37 -3.79 -14.56 -11.41
C SER A 37 -3.80 -14.54 -9.87
N TYR A 38 -2.88 -13.84 -9.23
CA TYR A 38 -2.85 -13.70 -7.77
C TYR A 38 -3.81 -12.63 -7.26
N GLY A 39 -4.39 -11.84 -8.14
CA GLY A 39 -5.35 -10.81 -7.77
C GLY A 39 -6.70 -11.38 -7.36
N GLY A 40 -7.48 -10.58 -6.64
CA GLY A 40 -8.85 -10.92 -6.25
C GLY A 40 -8.97 -11.92 -5.10
N LYS A 41 -7.85 -12.33 -4.49
CA LYS A 41 -7.83 -13.34 -3.41
C LYS A 41 -7.54 -12.75 -2.03
N GLY A 42 -7.37 -11.44 -1.94
CA GLY A 42 -7.11 -10.77 -0.66
C GLY A 42 -5.66 -10.82 -0.19
N TYR A 43 -4.75 -11.40 -0.94
CA TYR A 43 -3.34 -11.52 -0.54
C TYR A 43 -2.70 -10.15 -0.28
N MET A 44 -2.88 -9.22 -1.20
CA MET A 44 -2.24 -7.90 -1.06
C MET A 44 -2.90 -7.09 0.06
N THR A 45 -4.21 -7.18 0.22
CA THR A 45 -4.93 -6.48 1.30
C THR A 45 -4.42 -6.94 2.66
N GLU A 46 -4.32 -8.26 2.87
CA GLU A 46 -3.80 -8.82 4.11
C GLU A 46 -2.35 -8.39 4.35
N ALA A 47 -1.50 -8.53 3.34
CA ALA A 47 -0.08 -8.20 3.43
C ALA A 47 0.15 -6.71 3.69
N LEU A 48 -0.58 -5.84 3.00
CA LEU A 48 -0.44 -4.39 3.18
C LEU A 48 -0.83 -3.97 4.59
N LEU A 49 -1.93 -4.49 5.11
CA LEU A 49 -2.38 -4.15 6.45
C LEU A 49 -1.37 -4.60 7.52
N LEU A 50 -0.84 -5.82 7.39
CA LEU A 50 0.21 -6.33 8.27
C LEU A 50 1.47 -5.47 8.19
N PHE A 51 1.88 -5.08 6.99
CA PHE A 51 3.07 -4.26 6.80
C PHE A 51 2.90 -2.86 7.40
N CYS A 52 1.73 -2.24 7.25
CA CYS A 52 1.43 -0.96 7.88
C CYS A 52 1.50 -1.07 9.40
N GLY A 53 0.93 -2.13 9.98
CA GLY A 53 1.02 -2.39 11.42
C GLY A 53 2.46 -2.51 11.88
N TYR A 54 3.28 -3.22 11.13
CA TYR A 54 4.71 -3.36 11.39
C TYR A 54 5.44 -2.00 11.33
N LEU A 55 5.19 -1.21 10.29
CA LEU A 55 5.83 0.11 10.14
C LEU A 55 5.47 1.04 11.30
N PHE A 56 4.21 1.08 11.69
CA PHE A 56 3.79 1.90 12.82
C PHE A 56 4.36 1.40 14.15
N ALA A 57 4.57 0.09 14.28
CA ALA A 57 5.18 -0.48 15.50
C ALA A 57 6.67 -0.17 15.57
N CYS A 58 7.37 -0.12 14.44
CA CYS A 58 8.83 0.01 14.40
C CYS A 58 9.34 1.44 14.24
N TYR A 59 8.51 2.35 13.70
CA TYR A 59 8.94 3.71 13.37
C TYR A 59 8.01 4.75 13.99
N PRO A 60 8.55 5.90 14.44
CA PRO A 60 7.73 6.96 15.04
C PRO A 60 7.09 7.84 13.95
N ILE A 61 6.34 7.24 13.05
CA ILE A 61 5.65 7.94 11.99
C ILE A 61 4.16 8.08 12.29
N ASN A 62 3.53 9.13 11.75
CA ASN A 62 2.11 9.39 11.95
C ASN A 62 1.25 8.91 10.80
N ARG A 63 1.86 8.69 9.64
CA ARG A 63 1.13 8.58 8.39
C ARG A 63 1.83 7.62 7.43
N ILE A 64 1.03 6.79 6.76
CA ILE A 64 1.48 6.01 5.60
C ILE A 64 0.58 6.39 4.43
N GLN A 65 1.18 6.67 3.28
CA GLN A 65 0.41 7.03 2.09
C GLN A 65 0.65 6.06 0.94
N VAL A 66 -0.35 5.96 0.07
CA VAL A 66 -0.31 5.19 -1.17
C VAL A 66 -0.65 6.11 -2.32
N ASN A 67 0.19 6.12 -3.35
CA ASN A 67 -0.11 6.79 -4.62
C ASN A 67 -0.35 5.70 -5.66
N ALA A 68 -1.54 5.67 -6.23
CA ALA A 68 -1.90 4.70 -7.24
C ALA A 68 -2.43 5.40 -8.49
N MET A 69 -2.02 4.93 -9.68
CA MET A 69 -2.59 5.47 -10.90
C MET A 69 -4.11 5.33 -10.87
N ARG A 70 -4.81 6.39 -11.28
CA ARG A 70 -6.27 6.46 -11.21
C ARG A 70 -6.95 5.29 -11.91
N GLU A 71 -6.41 4.85 -13.06
CA GLU A 71 -6.95 3.72 -13.82
C GLU A 71 -6.57 2.36 -13.22
N ASN A 72 -5.67 2.31 -12.24
CA ASN A 72 -5.33 1.07 -11.55
C ASN A 72 -6.35 0.79 -10.45
N ILE A 73 -7.51 0.31 -10.87
CA ILE A 73 -8.66 0.08 -9.98
C ILE A 73 -8.32 -0.90 -8.87
N SER A 74 -7.57 -1.96 -9.18
CA SER A 74 -7.23 -2.98 -8.19
C SER A 74 -6.34 -2.44 -7.06
N SER A 75 -5.36 -1.59 -7.38
CA SER A 75 -4.51 -0.95 -6.38
C SER A 75 -5.30 0.01 -5.50
N CYS A 76 -6.20 0.79 -6.11
CA CYS A 76 -7.07 1.70 -5.34
C CYS A 76 -7.97 0.92 -4.38
N LYS A 77 -8.53 -0.21 -4.82
CA LYS A 77 -9.37 -1.05 -3.98
C LYS A 77 -8.61 -1.67 -2.81
N VAL A 78 -7.37 -2.08 -3.03
CA VAL A 78 -6.53 -2.61 -1.94
C VAL A 78 -6.35 -1.56 -0.85
N ALA A 79 -6.00 -0.32 -1.22
CA ALA A 79 -5.85 0.76 -0.25
C ALA A 79 -7.15 1.00 0.52
N GLU A 80 -8.28 1.08 -0.17
CA GLU A 80 -9.58 1.30 0.46
C GLU A 80 -9.94 0.17 1.44
N LYS A 81 -9.71 -1.08 1.05
CA LYS A 81 -10.00 -2.24 1.91
C LYS A 81 -9.12 -2.27 3.16
N CYS A 82 -7.91 -1.71 3.08
CA CYS A 82 -7.03 -1.60 4.25
C CYS A 82 -7.40 -0.43 5.17
N GLY A 83 -8.43 0.35 4.82
CA GLY A 83 -8.87 1.48 5.63
C GLY A 83 -8.20 2.79 5.27
N PHE A 84 -7.41 2.84 4.21
CA PHE A 84 -6.83 4.09 3.72
C PHE A 84 -7.94 5.01 3.22
N LYS A 85 -7.80 6.28 3.51
CA LYS A 85 -8.75 7.31 3.09
C LYS A 85 -8.25 8.02 1.85
N TYR A 86 -9.14 8.23 0.89
CA TYR A 86 -8.84 9.00 -0.30
C TYR A 86 -8.67 10.47 0.05
N GLU A 87 -7.54 11.07 -0.36
CA GLU A 87 -7.26 12.49 -0.09
C GLU A 87 -7.39 13.37 -1.32
N GLY A 88 -7.27 12.82 -2.49
CA GLY A 88 -7.38 13.60 -3.72
C GLY A 88 -6.64 12.95 -4.88
N THR A 89 -6.68 13.65 -6.01
CA THR A 89 -6.02 13.21 -7.24
C THR A 89 -4.98 14.25 -7.66
N MET A 90 -3.77 13.78 -7.88
CA MET A 90 -2.70 14.60 -8.44
C MET A 90 -2.72 14.44 -9.95
N ARG A 91 -3.04 15.54 -10.66
CA ARG A 91 -3.19 15.50 -12.11
C ARG A 91 -1.84 15.36 -12.81
N LYS A 92 -1.73 14.44 -13.77
CA LYS A 92 -0.52 14.21 -14.59
C LYS A 92 0.74 14.08 -13.76
N ALA A 93 0.63 13.31 -12.67
CA ALA A 93 1.69 13.22 -11.67
C ALA A 93 2.74 12.17 -11.98
N THR A 94 2.46 11.24 -12.90
CA THR A 94 3.42 10.21 -13.28
C THR A 94 3.39 9.95 -14.78
N TYR A 95 4.54 9.55 -15.32
CA TYR A 95 4.68 9.17 -16.73
C TYR A 95 4.84 7.66 -16.81
N HIS A 96 3.96 7.01 -17.58
CA HIS A 96 3.97 5.56 -17.71
C HIS A 96 3.38 5.17 -19.06
N ASP A 97 4.03 4.22 -19.75
CA ASP A 97 3.58 3.73 -21.06
C ASP A 97 3.32 4.83 -22.06
N GLY A 98 4.23 5.80 -22.16
CA GLY A 98 4.19 6.84 -23.19
C GLY A 98 3.23 7.98 -22.92
N LYS A 99 2.61 8.06 -21.74
CA LYS A 99 1.70 9.16 -21.40
C LYS A 99 1.70 9.50 -19.93
N TYR A 100 1.17 10.66 -19.60
CA TYR A 100 1.01 11.10 -18.22
C TYR A 100 -0.28 10.56 -17.63
N HIS A 101 -0.22 10.19 -16.35
CA HIS A 101 -1.35 9.66 -15.62
C HIS A 101 -1.59 10.43 -14.34
N ASP A 102 -2.84 10.48 -13.92
CA ASP A 102 -3.21 11.02 -12.63
C ASP A 102 -2.92 9.98 -11.54
N LEU A 103 -2.49 10.45 -10.37
CA LEU A 103 -2.30 9.60 -9.19
C LEU A 103 -3.37 9.91 -8.15
N ASN A 104 -4.05 8.87 -7.69
CA ASN A 104 -4.92 8.97 -6.53
C ASN A 104 -4.08 8.81 -5.26
N LEU A 105 -4.26 9.71 -4.32
CA LEU A 105 -3.55 9.71 -3.05
C LEU A 105 -4.46 9.19 -1.94
N PHE A 106 -3.98 8.18 -1.23
CA PHE A 106 -4.66 7.59 -0.07
C PHE A 106 -3.74 7.66 1.14
N SER A 107 -4.30 7.74 2.33
CA SER A 107 -3.52 7.77 3.56
C SER A 107 -4.16 6.93 4.66
N LEU A 108 -3.28 6.41 5.53
CA LEU A 108 -3.67 5.74 6.77
C LEU A 108 -2.88 6.40 7.90
N LEU A 109 -3.59 6.93 8.88
CA LEU A 109 -2.97 7.53 10.05
C LEU A 109 -2.70 6.45 11.11
N ARG A 110 -1.73 6.71 11.98
CA ARG A 110 -1.35 5.77 13.05
C ARG A 110 -2.56 5.32 13.86
N GLU A 111 -3.40 6.25 14.28
CA GLU A 111 -4.58 5.96 15.10
C GLU A 111 -5.68 5.20 14.35
N GLU A 112 -5.59 5.15 13.02
CA GLU A 112 -6.55 4.43 12.18
C GLU A 112 -6.15 2.99 11.90
N CYS A 113 -4.87 2.67 12.12
CA CYS A 113 -4.35 1.33 11.86
C CYS A 113 -4.58 0.43 13.08
N PRO A 114 -5.15 -0.78 12.91
CA PRO A 114 -5.26 -1.71 14.03
C PRO A 114 -3.87 -2.03 14.60
N PRO A 115 -3.75 -2.26 15.92
CA PRO A 115 -2.49 -2.69 16.50
C PRO A 115 -1.98 -3.98 15.86
N LEU A 116 -0.66 -4.11 15.72
CA LEU A 116 -0.05 -5.28 15.09
C LEU A 116 -0.47 -6.58 15.79
N SER A 117 -0.61 -6.55 17.12
CA SER A 117 -1.07 -7.71 17.90
C SER A 117 -2.43 -8.20 17.47
N ASN A 118 -3.34 -7.30 17.07
CA ASN A 118 -4.68 -7.66 16.58
C ASN A 118 -4.62 -8.25 15.17
N LEU A 119 -3.64 -7.82 14.37
CA LEU A 119 -3.48 -8.27 13.00
C LEU A 119 -2.83 -9.65 12.92
N LEU A 120 -2.00 -9.99 13.89
CA LEU A 120 -1.28 -11.26 13.92
C LEU A 120 -2.11 -12.40 14.51
N GLY A 121 -3.15 -12.07 15.21
CA GLY A 121 -3.84 -13.04 15.97
C GLY A 121 -5.20 -13.35 15.83
#